data_1a69f4ebeb4a9734f02299d48756a2c0
#
_entry.id   1a69f4ebeb4a9734f02299d48756a2c0
#
_cell.length_a   1.000
_cell.length_b   1.000
_cell.length_c   1.000
_cell.angle_alpha   90.00
_cell.angle_beta   90.00
_cell.angle_gamma   90.00
#
_symmetry.space_group_name_H-M   'P 1'
#
loop_
_entity.id
_entity.type
_entity.pdbx_description
1 polymer ?
#
loop_
_entity_poly.entity_id
_entity_poly.type
_entity_poly.pdbx_seq_one_letter_code
_entity_poly.pdbx_strand_id
1 'polypeptide(L)'
;MFNNIKNIKNLKGLLLIVSIILVSCNSKNKETIILEEGTNESENSIIKVTESQFHSSNMELGTITKQEFNTIVKANGIFDVPPENRVLISAYFAGYIKNISLLPGDVVKKGQLLFTLENPEYVQIQQDFLEAKSKLNYLKSDYERQKTLIADNITSQKSFLKAESDYKVTQAQYQSLQKRLSLMNINANSLTGESISSTIIVTAPISGIVTSIEVSKGMFLNPSDVALTITNTDHLHLELKIFENDLPFVKEEQPIIIRLQNDSKNEYEGSIHLINRS
;
A
#
# COMPACT_ATOMS: atom_id res chain seq x y z
N MET A 1 -45.26 16.42 -15.64
CA MET A 1 -46.42 16.99 -14.89
C MET A 1 -45.88 18.17 -14.12
N PHE A 2 -45.97 19.26 -14.66
CA PHE A 2 -46.71 20.50 -14.55
C PHE A 2 -46.99 20.97 -13.10
N ASN A 3 -46.58 22.20 -12.92
CA ASN A 3 -47.02 23.28 -12.02
C ASN A 3 -45.93 23.68 -10.97
N ASN A 4 -45.58 24.98 -10.81
CA ASN A 4 -46.33 26.19 -11.06
C ASN A 4 -45.40 27.42 -11.04
N ILE A 5 -45.63 28.28 -12.00
CA ILE A 5 -45.16 29.66 -12.10
C ILE A 5 -46.05 30.52 -11.18
N LYS A 6 -45.47 31.15 -10.15
CA LYS A 6 -46.06 32.34 -9.50
C LYS A 6 -44.98 33.04 -8.66
N ASN A 7 -44.38 34.10 -9.19
CA ASN A 7 -44.16 35.35 -8.45
C ASN A 7 -43.31 36.33 -9.29
N ILE A 8 -43.97 36.87 -10.33
CA ILE A 8 -43.45 38.04 -11.09
C ILE A 8 -44.27 39.30 -10.71
N LYS A 9 -44.43 39.55 -9.43
CA LYS A 9 -45.08 40.84 -9.00
C LYS A 9 -44.19 41.69 -8.07
N ASN A 10 -43.08 41.18 -7.55
CA ASN A 10 -42.26 41.93 -6.63
C ASN A 10 -40.97 42.57 -7.26
N LEU A 11 -40.80 42.39 -8.57
CA LEU A 11 -39.62 42.93 -9.25
C LEU A 11 -39.75 44.39 -9.69
N LYS A 12 -40.99 44.90 -9.79
CA LYS A 12 -41.25 46.33 -10.13
C LYS A 12 -41.18 47.28 -8.95
N GLY A 13 -41.33 46.80 -7.72
CA GLY A 13 -41.17 47.59 -6.51
C GLY A 13 -39.71 47.87 -6.11
N LEU A 14 -38.81 46.94 -6.45
CA LEU A 14 -37.38 47.08 -6.09
C LEU A 14 -36.59 48.05 -7.00
N LEU A 15 -37.06 48.27 -8.24
CA LEU A 15 -36.43 49.16 -9.21
C LEU A 15 -36.72 50.65 -8.96
N LEU A 16 -37.78 50.96 -8.21
CA LEU A 16 -38.20 52.32 -7.88
C LEU A 16 -37.50 52.89 -6.64
N ILE A 17 -37.00 52.01 -5.77
CA ILE A 17 -36.24 52.42 -4.55
C ILE A 17 -34.79 52.71 -4.85
N VAL A 18 -34.18 52.08 -5.87
CA VAL A 18 -32.80 52.31 -6.28
C VAL A 18 -32.60 53.63 -7.04
N SER A 19 -33.68 54.21 -7.62
CA SER A 19 -33.59 55.49 -8.38
C SER A 19 -33.64 56.77 -7.54
N ILE A 20 -33.87 56.70 -6.21
CA ILE A 20 -33.99 57.88 -5.33
C ILE A 20 -32.69 58.21 -4.58
N ILE A 21 -31.67 57.38 -4.62
CA ILE A 21 -30.46 57.55 -3.84
C ILE A 21 -29.34 58.32 -4.62
N LEU A 22 -29.52 58.65 -5.89
CA LEU A 22 -28.47 59.28 -6.71
C LEU A 22 -28.55 60.77 -6.90
N VAL A 23 -29.34 61.50 -6.12
CA VAL A 23 -29.40 62.97 -6.21
C VAL A 23 -29.22 63.59 -4.84
N SER A 24 -28.03 63.64 -4.32
CA SER A 24 -27.59 64.64 -3.32
C SER A 24 -26.09 64.56 -3.10
N CYS A 25 -25.38 65.47 -3.65
CA CYS A 25 -24.32 66.24 -3.04
C CYS A 25 -23.47 66.92 -4.13
N ASN A 26 -23.87 68.13 -4.46
CA ASN A 26 -22.96 69.09 -5.07
C ASN A 26 -22.90 70.32 -4.12
N SER A 27 -21.82 70.45 -3.39
CA SER A 27 -21.48 71.67 -2.71
C SER A 27 -19.97 71.93 -2.87
N LYS A 28 -19.64 72.93 -3.69
CA LYS A 28 -18.32 73.50 -3.85
C LYS A 28 -17.98 74.29 -2.61
N ASN A 29 -16.87 73.95 -1.95
CA ASN A 29 -16.08 74.93 -1.24
C ASN A 29 -14.60 74.75 -1.62
N LYS A 30 -14.10 75.71 -2.30
CA LYS A 30 -12.65 75.92 -2.59
C LYS A 30 -12.02 76.50 -1.30
N GLU A 31 -11.22 75.74 -0.62
CA GLU A 31 -10.19 76.20 0.24
C GLU A 31 -8.84 75.80 -0.31
N THR A 32 -8.08 76.83 -0.69
CA THR A 32 -6.72 76.74 -1.18
C THR A 32 -5.82 76.48 0.03
N ILE A 33 -5.42 75.22 0.21
CA ILE A 33 -4.34 74.91 1.15
C ILE A 33 -3.04 74.89 0.37
N ILE A 34 -2.23 75.85 0.72
CA ILE A 34 -0.83 75.94 0.29
C ILE A 34 -0.10 74.74 0.85
N LEU A 35 0.37 73.84 -0.04
CA LEU A 35 1.29 72.78 0.32
C LEU A 35 2.66 73.41 0.52
N GLU A 36 3.01 73.67 1.77
CA GLU A 36 4.41 73.79 2.14
C GLU A 36 5.03 72.40 1.99
N GLU A 37 5.98 72.27 1.09
CA GLU A 37 6.92 71.14 1.05
C GLU A 37 7.76 71.16 2.34
N GLY A 38 7.22 70.47 3.35
CA GLY A 38 8.02 70.11 4.51
C GLY A 38 8.89 68.91 4.10
N THR A 39 10.14 69.17 3.83
CA THR A 39 11.22 68.21 3.86
C THR A 39 11.23 67.59 5.26
N ASN A 40 10.55 66.47 5.42
CA ASN A 40 10.75 65.61 6.58
C ASN A 40 12.12 64.95 6.44
N GLU A 41 13.17 65.65 6.81
CA GLU A 41 14.34 64.99 7.35
C GLU A 41 13.88 64.16 8.53
N SER A 42 13.98 62.85 8.39
CA SER A 42 13.86 61.93 9.50
C SER A 42 15.01 62.26 10.47
N GLU A 43 14.76 63.23 11.36
CA GLU A 43 15.59 63.37 12.53
C GLU A 43 15.59 62.04 13.24
N ASN A 44 16.72 61.30 13.17
CA ASN A 44 17.05 60.24 14.05
C ASN A 44 16.94 60.78 15.48
N SER A 45 15.77 60.70 16.07
CA SER A 45 15.54 61.11 17.45
C SER A 45 16.31 60.13 18.36
N ILE A 46 17.57 60.43 18.56
CA ILE A 46 18.41 59.76 19.54
C ILE A 46 17.83 60.07 20.90
N ILE A 47 17.18 59.05 21.48
CA ILE A 47 16.69 59.14 22.86
C ILE A 47 17.93 59.14 23.76
N LYS A 48 18.21 60.28 24.42
CA LYS A 48 19.28 60.35 25.40
C LYS A 48 18.75 60.06 26.78
N VAL A 49 19.25 58.99 27.36
CA VAL A 49 18.96 58.61 28.76
C VAL A 49 20.11 59.14 29.59
N THR A 50 19.79 59.91 30.62
CA THR A 50 20.79 60.37 31.59
C THR A 50 21.18 59.29 32.55
N GLU A 51 22.38 59.33 33.13
CA GLU A 51 22.89 58.32 34.06
C GLU A 51 21.97 58.15 35.30
N SER A 52 21.40 59.24 35.77
CA SER A 52 20.41 59.22 36.88
C SER A 52 19.09 58.54 36.47
N GLN A 53 18.63 58.69 35.24
CA GLN A 53 17.46 57.97 34.72
C GLN A 53 17.74 56.49 34.53
N PHE A 54 18.95 56.15 34.05
CA PHE A 54 19.39 54.78 33.88
C PHE A 54 19.39 54.03 35.22
N HIS A 55 19.99 54.61 36.27
CA HIS A 55 20.05 54.01 37.61
C HIS A 55 18.69 54.01 38.34
N SER A 56 17.88 55.08 38.19
CA SER A 56 16.58 55.13 38.88
C SER A 56 15.54 54.14 38.27
N SER A 57 15.76 53.75 37.02
CA SER A 57 14.88 52.78 36.29
C SER A 57 15.40 51.34 36.36
N ASN A 58 16.45 51.06 37.12
CA ASN A 58 17.13 49.77 37.22
C ASN A 58 17.46 49.15 35.84
N MET A 59 17.91 49.98 34.89
CA MET A 59 18.32 49.52 33.56
C MET A 59 19.68 48.83 33.65
N GLU A 60 19.81 47.69 32.96
CA GLU A 60 21.07 46.99 32.82
C GLU A 60 21.45 46.89 31.32
N LEU A 61 22.73 46.99 31.03
CA LEU A 61 23.27 46.80 29.68
C LEU A 61 23.57 45.30 29.49
N GLY A 62 22.85 44.65 28.59
CA GLY A 62 23.12 43.29 28.19
C GLY A 62 24.06 43.19 27.01
N THR A 63 24.75 42.08 26.87
CA THR A 63 25.54 41.77 25.68
C THR A 63 24.66 41.06 24.64
N ILE A 64 24.84 41.41 23.37
CA ILE A 64 24.18 40.71 22.27
C ILE A 64 24.84 39.35 22.11
N THR A 65 24.08 38.29 22.31
CA THR A 65 24.52 36.91 22.06
C THR A 65 23.92 36.43 20.74
N LYS A 66 24.73 35.73 19.95
CA LYS A 66 24.21 34.99 18.79
C LYS A 66 23.38 33.82 19.28
N GLN A 67 22.13 33.77 18.89
CA GLN A 67 21.23 32.65 19.14
C GLN A 67 20.82 32.04 17.81
N GLU A 68 20.98 30.74 17.70
CA GLU A 68 20.49 30.00 16.52
C GLU A 68 18.98 29.83 16.62
N PHE A 69 18.26 30.25 15.58
CA PHE A 69 16.84 29.99 15.47
C PHE A 69 16.62 28.77 14.56
N ASN A 70 16.16 27.70 15.14
CA ASN A 70 15.81 26.51 14.38
C ASN A 70 14.48 26.74 13.69
N THR A 71 14.46 26.55 12.37
CA THR A 71 13.22 26.50 11.58
C THR A 71 12.55 25.15 11.83
N ILE A 72 11.33 25.20 12.35
CA ILE A 72 10.53 23.98 12.58
C ILE A 72 9.59 23.81 11.40
N VAL A 73 9.73 22.71 10.68
CA VAL A 73 8.79 22.26 9.65
C VAL A 73 7.75 21.38 10.30
N LYS A 74 6.46 21.70 10.12
CA LYS A 74 5.35 20.92 10.62
C LYS A 74 4.74 20.16 9.44
N ALA A 75 4.62 18.85 9.58
CA ALA A 75 4.02 17.98 8.57
C ALA A 75 2.98 17.07 9.19
N ASN A 76 1.99 16.70 8.41
CA ASN A 76 1.07 15.62 8.74
C ASN A 76 1.48 14.35 8.01
N GLY A 77 1.24 13.20 8.65
CA GLY A 77 1.59 11.92 8.07
C GLY A 77 0.64 10.82 8.47
N ILE A 78 0.80 9.70 7.78
CA ILE A 78 0.11 8.45 8.06
C ILE A 78 1.14 7.34 8.23
N PHE A 79 0.83 6.37 9.10
CA PHE A 79 1.59 5.13 9.12
C PHE A 79 1.14 4.26 7.96
N ASP A 80 2.09 3.81 7.16
CA ASP A 80 1.85 2.86 6.09
C ASP A 80 2.80 1.67 6.20
N VAL A 81 2.39 0.58 5.58
CA VAL A 81 3.17 -0.65 5.53
C VAL A 81 3.80 -0.77 4.15
N PRO A 82 5.11 -0.98 4.05
CA PRO A 82 5.77 -1.21 2.77
C PRO A 82 5.06 -2.30 1.96
N PRO A 83 4.98 -2.17 0.62
CA PRO A 83 4.31 -3.15 -0.24
C PRO A 83 4.82 -4.59 -0.05
N GLU A 84 6.09 -4.79 0.28
CA GLU A 84 6.68 -6.09 0.57
C GLU A 84 6.12 -6.77 1.83
N ASN A 85 5.59 -5.99 2.75
CA ASN A 85 4.98 -6.45 4.00
C ASN A 85 3.45 -6.60 3.91
N ARG A 86 2.87 -6.37 2.73
CA ARG A 86 1.45 -6.58 2.42
C ARG A 86 1.30 -7.63 1.34
N VAL A 87 0.65 -8.74 1.64
CA VAL A 87 0.46 -9.84 0.72
C VAL A 87 -1.02 -10.07 0.45
N LEU A 88 -1.37 -10.02 -0.84
CA LEU A 88 -2.69 -10.39 -1.33
C LEU A 88 -2.72 -11.92 -1.53
N ILE A 89 -3.60 -12.59 -0.84
CA ILE A 89 -3.76 -14.04 -0.92
C ILE A 89 -4.81 -14.36 -1.97
N SER A 90 -4.38 -15.06 -3.00
CA SER A 90 -5.21 -15.70 -4.02
C SER A 90 -4.94 -17.20 -4.05
N ALA A 91 -5.64 -17.94 -4.88
CA ALA A 91 -5.39 -19.36 -5.09
C ALA A 91 -4.77 -19.61 -6.47
N TYR A 92 -3.86 -20.56 -6.58
CA TYR A 92 -3.31 -20.98 -7.88
C TYR A 92 -4.33 -21.74 -8.74
N PHE A 93 -5.32 -22.35 -8.11
CA PHE A 93 -6.36 -23.16 -8.76
C PHE A 93 -7.72 -22.68 -8.31
N ALA A 94 -8.67 -22.65 -9.25
CA ALA A 94 -10.05 -22.27 -8.96
C ALA A 94 -10.75 -23.32 -8.09
N GLY A 95 -11.67 -22.87 -7.24
CA GLY A 95 -12.47 -23.80 -6.41
C GLY A 95 -13.46 -23.07 -5.52
N TYR A 96 -14.35 -23.84 -4.90
CA TYR A 96 -15.29 -23.30 -3.93
C TYR A 96 -14.63 -23.21 -2.55
N ILE A 97 -14.83 -22.11 -1.85
CA ILE A 97 -14.41 -21.96 -0.45
C ILE A 97 -15.19 -22.98 0.40
N LYS A 98 -14.51 -24.02 0.84
CA LYS A 98 -15.12 -25.06 1.69
C LYS A 98 -15.19 -24.61 3.14
N ASN A 99 -14.10 -24.04 3.65
CA ASN A 99 -14.03 -23.52 5.01
C ASN A 99 -13.09 -22.32 5.08
N ILE A 100 -13.52 -21.30 5.80
CA ILE A 100 -12.73 -20.14 6.21
C ILE A 100 -13.22 -19.74 7.61
N SER A 101 -12.32 -19.63 8.58
CA SER A 101 -12.64 -19.32 9.99
C SER A 101 -11.98 -18.06 10.49
N LEU A 102 -11.23 -17.37 9.64
CA LEU A 102 -10.51 -16.14 9.97
C LEU A 102 -11.43 -14.94 9.95
N LEU A 103 -11.09 -13.94 10.78
CA LEU A 103 -11.73 -12.64 10.84
C LEU A 103 -10.69 -11.54 10.58
N PRO A 104 -11.09 -10.38 10.03
CA PRO A 104 -10.22 -9.21 10.02
C PRO A 104 -9.76 -8.87 11.44
N GLY A 105 -8.45 -8.69 11.62
CA GLY A 105 -7.81 -8.52 12.93
C GLY A 105 -7.11 -9.75 13.48
N ASP A 106 -7.37 -10.95 12.93
CA ASP A 106 -6.70 -12.16 13.38
C ASP A 106 -5.21 -12.14 13.03
N VAL A 107 -4.39 -12.60 13.99
CA VAL A 107 -2.95 -12.79 13.79
C VAL A 107 -2.69 -14.18 13.21
N VAL A 108 -1.97 -14.24 12.10
CA VAL A 108 -1.59 -15.49 11.45
C VAL A 108 -0.07 -15.66 11.38
N LYS A 109 0.39 -16.91 11.44
CA LYS A 109 1.80 -17.27 11.29
C LYS A 109 2.05 -17.82 9.90
N LYS A 110 3.25 -17.62 9.37
CA LYS A 110 3.70 -18.26 8.11
C LYS A 110 3.45 -19.77 8.15
N GLY A 111 2.81 -20.31 7.11
CA GLY A 111 2.41 -21.71 7.01
C GLY A 111 1.09 -22.06 7.68
N GLN A 112 0.46 -21.16 8.42
CA GLN A 112 -0.85 -21.40 9.05
C GLN A 112 -1.93 -21.55 7.98
N LEU A 113 -2.88 -22.47 8.19
CA LEU A 113 -4.06 -22.67 7.35
C LEU A 113 -4.92 -21.39 7.36
N LEU A 114 -5.23 -20.86 6.18
CA LEU A 114 -6.12 -19.72 6.00
C LEU A 114 -7.52 -20.16 5.63
N PHE A 115 -7.63 -20.92 4.56
CA PHE A 115 -8.90 -21.48 4.09
C PHE A 115 -8.67 -22.75 3.26
N THR A 116 -9.75 -23.45 2.97
CA THR A 116 -9.74 -24.65 2.13
C THR A 116 -10.61 -24.45 0.91
N LEU A 117 -10.12 -24.94 -0.23
CA LEU A 117 -10.84 -24.95 -1.50
C LEU A 117 -11.26 -26.37 -1.85
N GLU A 118 -12.41 -26.50 -2.48
CA GLU A 118 -12.93 -27.77 -3.01
C GLU A 118 -13.23 -27.66 -4.50
N ASN A 119 -12.67 -28.60 -5.28
CA ASN A 119 -12.92 -28.72 -6.71
C ASN A 119 -12.68 -30.17 -7.16
N PRO A 120 -13.61 -30.78 -7.92
CA PRO A 120 -13.43 -32.13 -8.52
C PRO A 120 -12.17 -32.23 -9.41
N GLU A 121 -11.73 -31.15 -10.04
CA GLU A 121 -10.52 -31.11 -10.87
C GLU A 121 -9.26 -31.49 -10.08
N TYR A 122 -9.24 -31.24 -8.78
CA TYR A 122 -8.10 -31.62 -7.92
C TYR A 122 -7.91 -33.12 -7.84
N VAL A 123 -9.01 -33.88 -7.88
CA VAL A 123 -8.98 -35.34 -7.94
C VAL A 123 -8.34 -35.82 -9.25
N GLN A 124 -8.71 -35.21 -10.38
CA GLN A 124 -8.19 -35.56 -11.69
C GLN A 124 -6.67 -35.35 -11.78
N ILE A 125 -6.18 -34.21 -11.30
CA ILE A 125 -4.73 -33.90 -11.31
C ILE A 125 -3.94 -34.94 -10.50
N GLN A 126 -4.48 -35.40 -9.36
CA GLN A 126 -3.85 -36.40 -8.51
C GLN A 126 -3.87 -37.76 -9.17
N GLN A 127 -4.96 -38.12 -9.82
CA GLN A 127 -5.08 -39.36 -10.60
C GLN A 127 -4.07 -39.39 -11.75
N ASP A 128 -4.02 -38.31 -12.57
CA ASP A 128 -3.10 -38.18 -13.70
C ASP A 128 -1.64 -38.34 -13.24
N PHE A 129 -1.30 -37.79 -12.06
CA PHE A 129 0.03 -37.95 -11.49
C PHE A 129 0.35 -39.40 -11.14
N LEU A 130 -0.57 -40.12 -10.50
CA LEU A 130 -0.36 -41.52 -10.14
C LEU A 130 -0.25 -42.42 -11.38
N GLU A 131 -1.03 -42.14 -12.42
CA GLU A 131 -0.94 -42.84 -13.70
C GLU A 131 0.41 -42.57 -14.37
N ALA A 132 0.84 -41.27 -14.45
CA ALA A 132 2.13 -40.92 -15.02
C ALA A 132 3.29 -41.56 -14.23
N LYS A 133 3.22 -41.60 -12.90
CA LYS A 133 4.20 -42.25 -12.03
C LYS A 133 4.36 -43.74 -12.32
N SER A 134 3.23 -44.43 -12.45
CA SER A 134 3.21 -45.88 -12.75
C SER A 134 3.75 -46.17 -14.13
N LYS A 135 3.31 -45.41 -15.14
CA LYS A 135 3.79 -45.52 -16.52
C LYS A 135 5.26 -45.22 -16.66
N LEU A 136 5.77 -44.20 -15.94
CA LEU A 136 7.17 -43.81 -15.95
C LEU A 136 8.08 -44.92 -15.45
N ASN A 137 7.68 -45.64 -14.39
CA ASN A 137 8.45 -46.76 -13.88
C ASN A 137 8.58 -47.90 -14.90
N TYR A 138 7.48 -48.22 -15.58
CA TYR A 138 7.49 -49.21 -16.66
C TYR A 138 8.37 -48.79 -17.83
N LEU A 139 8.18 -47.56 -18.36
CA LEU A 139 8.91 -47.05 -19.51
C LEU A 139 10.40 -46.87 -19.21
N LYS A 140 10.76 -46.51 -17.97
CA LYS A 140 12.16 -46.47 -17.54
C LYS A 140 12.81 -47.83 -17.66
N SER A 141 12.17 -48.87 -17.16
CA SER A 141 12.67 -50.26 -17.24
C SER A 141 12.78 -50.74 -18.70
N ASP A 142 11.84 -50.36 -19.56
CA ASP A 142 11.90 -50.69 -21.00
C ASP A 142 13.03 -49.96 -21.70
N TYR A 143 13.19 -48.64 -21.47
CA TYR A 143 14.31 -47.87 -22.00
C TYR A 143 15.66 -48.42 -21.59
N GLU A 144 15.87 -48.73 -20.31
CA GLU A 144 17.13 -49.29 -19.83
C GLU A 144 17.41 -50.70 -20.48
N ARG A 145 16.39 -51.51 -20.65
CA ARG A 145 16.45 -52.80 -21.35
C ARG A 145 16.85 -52.58 -22.82
N GLN A 146 16.15 -51.68 -23.57
CA GLN A 146 16.46 -51.39 -24.96
C GLN A 146 17.86 -50.78 -25.14
N LYS A 147 18.33 -50.00 -24.18
CA LYS A 147 19.66 -49.44 -24.13
C LYS A 147 20.75 -50.51 -24.04
N THR A 148 20.55 -51.54 -23.23
CA THR A 148 21.45 -52.69 -23.15
C THR A 148 21.43 -53.52 -24.45
N LEU A 149 20.24 -53.81 -24.98
CA LEU A 149 20.07 -54.60 -26.19
C LEU A 149 20.67 -53.94 -27.44
N ILE A 150 20.58 -52.61 -27.55
CA ILE A 150 21.20 -51.88 -28.69
C ILE A 150 22.73 -51.87 -28.60
N ALA A 151 23.31 -51.82 -27.39
CA ALA A 151 24.75 -51.92 -27.19
C ALA A 151 25.28 -53.29 -27.65
N ASP A 152 24.48 -54.34 -27.48
CA ASP A 152 24.80 -55.72 -27.92
C ASP A 152 24.37 -55.99 -29.37
N ASN A 153 23.89 -55.00 -30.13
CA ASN A 153 23.36 -55.08 -31.49
C ASN A 153 22.17 -56.12 -31.65
N ILE A 154 21.38 -56.31 -30.59
CA ILE A 154 20.29 -57.30 -30.56
C ILE A 154 18.96 -56.65 -30.97
N THR A 155 18.78 -55.32 -30.77
CA THR A 155 17.55 -54.60 -31.12
C THR A 155 17.81 -53.56 -32.22
N SER A 156 16.73 -53.08 -32.83
CA SER A 156 16.83 -52.04 -33.86
C SER A 156 16.99 -50.64 -33.27
N GLN A 157 17.69 -49.74 -33.96
CA GLN A 157 17.78 -48.33 -33.62
C GLN A 157 16.40 -47.69 -33.46
N LYS A 158 15.42 -48.09 -34.31
CA LYS A 158 14.05 -47.61 -34.22
C LYS A 158 13.39 -47.97 -32.89
N SER A 159 13.56 -49.19 -32.42
CA SER A 159 12.97 -49.66 -31.14
C SER A 159 13.58 -48.92 -29.94
N PHE A 160 14.92 -48.74 -29.94
CA PHE A 160 15.61 -47.98 -28.92
C PHE A 160 15.12 -46.51 -28.88
N LEU A 161 15.12 -45.82 -30.02
CA LEU A 161 14.67 -44.39 -30.10
C LEU A 161 13.21 -44.25 -29.67
N LYS A 162 12.35 -45.23 -29.99
CA LYS A 162 10.96 -45.23 -29.51
C LYS A 162 10.90 -45.32 -27.98
N ALA A 163 11.58 -46.31 -27.37
CA ALA A 163 11.60 -46.48 -25.92
C ALA A 163 12.17 -45.25 -25.20
N GLU A 164 13.24 -44.62 -25.76
CA GLU A 164 13.82 -43.40 -25.25
C GLU A 164 12.83 -42.22 -25.32
N SER A 165 12.14 -42.04 -26.44
CA SER A 165 11.14 -41.00 -26.62
C SER A 165 9.97 -41.17 -25.66
N ASP A 166 9.41 -42.38 -25.55
CA ASP A 166 8.26 -42.68 -24.69
C ASP A 166 8.62 -42.42 -23.21
N TYR A 167 9.82 -42.84 -22.79
CA TYR A 167 10.34 -42.55 -21.44
C TYR A 167 10.47 -41.06 -21.19
N LYS A 168 11.14 -40.32 -22.09
CA LYS A 168 11.39 -38.87 -21.93
C LYS A 168 10.09 -38.06 -21.90
N VAL A 169 9.12 -38.38 -22.76
CA VAL A 169 7.81 -37.71 -22.78
C VAL A 169 7.06 -37.94 -21.47
N THR A 170 7.02 -39.17 -21.00
CA THR A 170 6.32 -39.49 -19.74
C THR A 170 7.03 -38.93 -18.53
N GLN A 171 8.38 -38.85 -18.56
CA GLN A 171 9.18 -38.19 -17.53
C GLN A 171 8.84 -36.68 -17.41
N ALA A 172 8.73 -35.99 -18.53
CA ALA A 172 8.34 -34.58 -18.56
C ALA A 172 6.90 -34.40 -18.02
N GLN A 173 5.97 -35.27 -18.40
CA GLN A 173 4.59 -35.26 -17.90
C GLN A 173 4.55 -35.45 -16.37
N TYR A 174 5.26 -36.44 -15.86
CA TYR A 174 5.36 -36.72 -14.42
C TYR A 174 5.91 -35.51 -13.65
N GLN A 175 6.99 -34.90 -14.15
CA GLN A 175 7.59 -33.73 -13.52
C GLN A 175 6.64 -32.51 -13.52
N SER A 176 5.91 -32.31 -14.61
CA SER A 176 4.91 -31.24 -14.70
C SER A 176 3.79 -31.42 -13.68
N LEU A 177 3.22 -32.62 -13.59
CA LEU A 177 2.18 -32.96 -12.62
C LEU A 177 2.69 -32.85 -11.18
N GLN A 178 3.93 -33.26 -10.91
CA GLN A 178 4.57 -33.08 -9.60
C GLN A 178 4.64 -31.62 -9.19
N LYS A 179 4.97 -30.70 -10.13
CA LYS A 179 4.98 -29.26 -9.86
C LYS A 179 3.56 -28.71 -9.60
N ARG A 180 2.56 -29.18 -10.36
CA ARG A 180 1.15 -28.80 -10.12
C ARG A 180 0.69 -29.21 -8.73
N LEU A 181 1.00 -30.45 -8.28
CA LEU A 181 0.69 -30.89 -6.93
C LEU A 181 1.39 -30.06 -5.84
N SER A 182 2.64 -29.67 -6.07
CA SER A 182 3.37 -28.79 -5.15
C SER A 182 2.68 -27.44 -4.98
N LEU A 183 2.14 -26.85 -6.07
CA LEU A 183 1.35 -25.59 -6.01
C LEU A 183 0.02 -25.78 -5.26
N MET A 184 -0.50 -27.02 -5.20
CA MET A 184 -1.70 -27.38 -4.43
C MET A 184 -1.39 -27.70 -2.97
N ASN A 185 -0.14 -27.57 -2.52
CA ASN A 185 0.35 -28.01 -1.21
C ASN A 185 0.17 -29.53 -0.97
N ILE A 186 0.14 -30.32 -2.04
CA ILE A 186 0.05 -31.79 -1.97
C ILE A 186 1.45 -32.38 -2.12
N ASN A 187 1.83 -33.21 -1.16
CA ASN A 187 3.11 -33.93 -1.23
C ASN A 187 2.98 -35.13 -2.20
N ALA A 188 3.58 -34.98 -3.39
CA ALA A 188 3.57 -36.00 -4.44
C ALA A 188 4.21 -37.34 -4.01
N ASN A 189 5.17 -37.33 -3.06
CA ASN A 189 5.84 -38.56 -2.62
C ASN A 189 4.95 -39.44 -1.75
N SER A 190 4.08 -38.85 -0.95
CA SER A 190 3.15 -39.54 -0.05
C SER A 190 1.78 -39.79 -0.68
N LEU A 191 1.55 -39.31 -1.92
CA LEU A 191 0.27 -39.45 -2.59
C LEU A 191 0.06 -40.92 -3.02
N THR A 192 -1.09 -41.47 -2.60
CA THR A 192 -1.60 -42.80 -2.95
C THR A 192 -3.05 -42.71 -3.44
N GLY A 193 -3.60 -43.75 -4.05
CA GLY A 193 -4.99 -43.76 -4.49
C GLY A 193 -6.01 -43.52 -3.37
N GLU A 194 -5.69 -43.93 -2.14
CA GLU A 194 -6.54 -43.76 -0.96
C GLU A 194 -6.48 -42.31 -0.40
N SER A 195 -5.40 -41.58 -0.66
CA SER A 195 -5.19 -40.21 -0.14
C SER A 195 -5.66 -39.11 -1.10
N ILE A 196 -6.26 -39.47 -2.24
CA ILE A 196 -6.81 -38.52 -3.21
C ILE A 196 -7.93 -37.71 -2.54
N SER A 197 -7.87 -36.37 -2.69
CA SER A 197 -8.84 -35.45 -2.09
C SER A 197 -9.32 -34.38 -3.07
N SER A 198 -10.60 -34.06 -3.02
CA SER A 198 -11.18 -32.90 -3.72
C SER A 198 -10.88 -31.56 -3.04
N THR A 199 -10.21 -31.59 -1.88
CA THR A 199 -9.95 -30.40 -1.06
C THR A 199 -8.46 -30.11 -0.99
N ILE A 200 -8.10 -28.84 -1.22
CA ILE A 200 -6.74 -28.33 -1.01
C ILE A 200 -6.73 -27.26 0.08
N ILE A 201 -5.56 -27.05 0.68
CA ILE A 201 -5.35 -26.05 1.72
C ILE A 201 -4.58 -24.87 1.16
N VAL A 202 -4.98 -23.65 1.55
CA VAL A 202 -4.24 -22.42 1.30
C VAL A 202 -3.66 -21.93 2.61
N THR A 203 -2.36 -21.68 2.63
CA THR A 203 -1.60 -21.30 3.83
C THR A 203 -1.00 -19.91 3.71
N ALA A 204 -0.73 -19.28 4.85
CA ALA A 204 -0.12 -17.96 4.91
C ALA A 204 1.34 -17.99 4.43
N PRO A 205 1.74 -17.17 3.44
CA PRO A 205 3.13 -17.09 2.99
C PRO A 205 4.02 -16.28 3.94
N ILE A 206 3.42 -15.37 4.72
CA ILE A 206 4.08 -14.53 5.73
C ILE A 206 3.30 -14.61 7.05
N SER A 207 3.94 -14.20 8.13
CA SER A 207 3.25 -13.90 9.40
C SER A 207 2.75 -12.46 9.37
N GLY A 208 1.62 -12.17 10.03
CA GLY A 208 1.05 -10.83 10.07
C GLY A 208 -0.41 -10.84 10.56
N ILE A 209 -1.10 -9.75 10.30
CA ILE A 209 -2.51 -9.55 10.66
C ILE A 209 -3.37 -9.62 9.39
N VAL A 210 -4.49 -10.31 9.46
CA VAL A 210 -5.50 -10.31 8.39
C VAL A 210 -6.18 -8.95 8.37
N THR A 211 -6.00 -8.17 7.29
CA THR A 211 -6.56 -6.81 7.20
C THR A 211 -7.88 -6.76 6.45
N SER A 212 -8.09 -7.65 5.49
CA SER A 212 -9.38 -7.79 4.79
C SER A 212 -9.65 -9.23 4.40
N ILE A 213 -10.93 -9.59 4.28
CA ILE A 213 -11.40 -10.87 3.76
C ILE A 213 -12.51 -10.58 2.76
N GLU A 214 -12.28 -10.97 1.50
CA GLU A 214 -13.16 -10.66 0.37
C GLU A 214 -14.02 -11.88 -0.04
N VAL A 215 -13.83 -13.03 0.63
CA VAL A 215 -14.50 -14.28 0.30
C VAL A 215 -15.35 -14.81 1.45
N SER A 216 -16.37 -15.59 1.09
CA SER A 216 -17.24 -16.27 2.04
C SER A 216 -17.32 -17.77 1.73
N LYS A 217 -17.70 -18.57 2.74
CA LYS A 217 -17.94 -19.99 2.56
C LYS A 217 -18.97 -20.27 1.45
N GLY A 218 -18.66 -21.17 0.53
CA GLY A 218 -19.47 -21.51 -0.63
C GLY A 218 -19.23 -20.61 -1.85
N MET A 219 -18.46 -19.52 -1.74
CA MET A 219 -18.10 -18.69 -2.87
C MET A 219 -17.08 -19.39 -3.77
N PHE A 220 -17.21 -19.21 -5.08
CA PHE A 220 -16.23 -19.68 -6.06
C PHE A 220 -15.12 -18.66 -6.19
N LEU A 221 -13.86 -19.10 -6.02
CA LEU A 221 -12.66 -18.27 -6.12
C LEU A 221 -11.91 -18.63 -7.39
N ASN A 222 -11.65 -17.63 -8.25
CA ASN A 222 -10.76 -17.79 -9.40
C ASN A 222 -9.31 -17.43 -9.02
N PRO A 223 -8.30 -17.86 -9.79
CA PRO A 223 -6.90 -17.52 -9.53
C PRO A 223 -6.59 -16.01 -9.54
N SER A 224 -7.40 -15.20 -10.24
CA SER A 224 -7.28 -13.74 -10.30
C SER A 224 -7.88 -13.02 -9.09
N ASP A 225 -8.72 -13.70 -8.32
CA ASP A 225 -9.47 -13.08 -7.24
C ASP A 225 -8.63 -13.06 -5.96
N VAL A 226 -8.71 -11.95 -5.23
CA VAL A 226 -8.09 -11.83 -3.91
C VAL A 226 -9.05 -12.38 -2.87
N ALA A 227 -8.61 -13.37 -2.11
CA ALA A 227 -9.41 -13.96 -1.04
C ALA A 227 -9.31 -13.17 0.26
N LEU A 228 -8.09 -12.78 0.64
CA LEU A 228 -7.83 -11.99 1.84
C LEU A 228 -6.47 -11.29 1.72
N THR A 229 -6.23 -10.30 2.59
CA THR A 229 -4.96 -9.58 2.68
C THR A 229 -4.32 -9.81 4.03
N ILE A 230 -3.02 -10.11 4.03
CA ILE A 230 -2.21 -10.22 5.24
C ILE A 230 -1.19 -9.07 5.23
N THR A 231 -1.10 -8.35 6.35
CA THR A 231 -0.17 -7.24 6.53
C THR A 231 0.73 -7.54 7.71
N ASN A 232 2.04 -7.51 7.49
CA ASN A 232 3.03 -7.55 8.56
C ASN A 232 3.30 -6.12 9.04
N THR A 233 3.04 -5.85 10.30
CA THR A 233 3.20 -4.53 10.94
C THR A 233 4.49 -4.39 11.72
N ASP A 234 5.43 -5.35 11.64
CA ASP A 234 6.72 -5.28 12.35
C ASP A 234 7.58 -4.11 11.86
N HIS A 235 7.39 -3.68 10.62
CA HIS A 235 8.07 -2.55 10.00
C HIS A 235 7.04 -1.57 9.46
N LEU A 236 6.72 -0.56 10.26
CA LEU A 236 5.87 0.55 9.85
C LEU A 236 6.74 1.71 9.37
N HIS A 237 6.32 2.35 8.30
CA HIS A 237 6.89 3.58 7.83
C HIS A 237 5.92 4.72 8.07
N LEU A 238 6.43 5.87 8.47
CA LEU A 238 5.65 7.09 8.55
C LEU A 238 5.84 7.88 7.25
N GLU A 239 4.78 7.96 6.46
CA GLU A 239 4.74 8.82 5.27
C GLU A 239 4.31 10.22 5.67
N LEU A 240 5.20 11.20 5.47
CA LEU A 240 4.97 12.60 5.77
C LEU A 240 4.66 13.36 4.48
N LYS A 241 3.60 14.18 4.50
CA LYS A 241 3.28 15.10 3.40
C LYS A 241 3.80 16.49 3.76
N ILE A 242 4.79 16.93 2.99
CA ILE A 242 5.48 18.21 3.18
C ILE A 242 5.11 19.14 2.03
N PHE A 243 4.95 20.44 2.30
CA PHE A 243 4.74 21.43 1.26
C PHE A 243 6.04 21.69 0.51
N GLU A 244 5.93 22.00 -0.78
CA GLU A 244 7.08 22.26 -1.66
C GLU A 244 8.00 23.36 -1.12
N ASN A 245 7.42 24.40 -0.49
CA ASN A 245 8.17 25.50 0.11
C ASN A 245 9.03 25.08 1.32
N ASP A 246 8.67 24.00 2.00
CA ASP A 246 9.38 23.51 3.17
C ASP A 246 10.45 22.47 2.81
N LEU A 247 10.41 21.94 1.58
CA LEU A 247 11.33 20.92 1.11
C LEU A 247 12.83 21.29 1.23
N PRO A 248 13.25 22.54 1.01
CA PRO A 248 14.65 22.94 1.18
C PRO A 248 15.18 22.81 2.62
N PHE A 249 14.29 22.77 3.60
CA PHE A 249 14.62 22.68 5.02
C PHE A 249 14.61 21.23 5.56
N VAL A 250 14.29 20.26 4.70
CA VAL A 250 14.19 18.86 5.08
C VAL A 250 15.32 18.06 4.42
N LYS A 251 15.99 17.22 5.23
CA LYS A 251 17.12 16.41 4.79
C LYS A 251 16.95 14.96 5.27
N GLU A 252 17.54 14.02 4.53
CA GLU A 252 17.68 12.65 4.97
C GLU A 252 18.48 12.59 6.28
N GLU A 253 18.17 11.59 7.11
CA GLU A 253 18.72 11.38 8.46
C GLU A 253 18.37 12.49 9.49
N GLN A 254 17.56 13.48 9.11
CA GLN A 254 17.12 14.52 10.03
C GLN A 254 16.21 13.92 11.11
N PRO A 255 16.46 14.20 12.41
CA PRO A 255 15.58 13.77 13.48
C PRO A 255 14.21 14.44 13.41
N ILE A 256 13.16 13.70 13.69
CA ILE A 256 11.77 14.19 13.75
C ILE A 256 11.13 13.78 15.06
N ILE A 257 10.22 14.63 15.53
CA ILE A 257 9.37 14.35 16.68
C ILE A 257 7.95 14.07 16.16
N ILE A 258 7.42 12.92 16.51
CA ILE A 258 6.11 12.44 16.08
C ILE A 258 5.15 12.51 17.25
N ARG A 259 3.98 13.10 17.05
CA ARG A 259 2.88 13.13 18.01
C ARG A 259 1.66 12.46 17.41
N LEU A 260 1.12 11.46 18.10
CA LEU A 260 -0.08 10.77 17.67
C LEU A 260 -1.33 11.52 18.12
N GLN A 261 -2.36 11.57 17.28
CA GLN A 261 -3.64 12.23 17.64
C GLN A 261 -4.29 11.61 18.86
N ASN A 262 -4.18 10.29 19.03
CA ASN A 262 -4.79 9.55 20.14
C ASN A 262 -3.89 9.49 21.39
N ASP A 263 -2.64 9.92 21.29
CA ASP A 263 -1.65 9.92 22.37
C ASP A 263 -0.80 11.20 22.33
N SER A 264 -1.45 12.32 22.59
CA SER A 264 -0.82 13.65 22.56
C SER A 264 0.17 13.91 23.69
N LYS A 265 0.27 13.01 24.67
CA LYS A 265 1.17 13.14 25.84
C LYS A 265 2.55 12.55 25.56
N ASN A 266 2.63 11.55 24.68
CA ASN A 266 3.87 10.88 24.33
C ASN A 266 4.43 11.45 23.01
N GLU A 267 5.72 11.68 23.01
CA GLU A 267 6.49 12.06 21.82
C GLU A 267 7.32 10.84 21.40
N TYR A 268 7.29 10.56 20.12
CA TYR A 268 8.07 9.48 19.53
C TYR A 268 9.16 10.11 18.65
N GLU A 269 10.36 9.59 18.76
CA GLU A 269 11.48 10.03 17.94
C GLU A 269 11.61 9.15 16.71
N GLY A 270 12.00 9.75 15.61
CA GLY A 270 12.29 9.08 14.35
C GLY A 270 13.29 9.86 13.53
N SER A 271 13.67 9.33 12.37
CA SER A 271 14.52 10.01 11.40
C SER A 271 13.95 9.90 10.00
N ILE A 272 14.24 10.87 9.17
CA ILE A 272 13.86 10.85 7.75
C ILE A 272 14.78 9.89 7.01
N HIS A 273 14.20 8.85 6.41
CA HIS A 273 14.96 7.83 5.69
C HIS A 273 15.06 8.13 4.20
N LEU A 274 13.98 8.64 3.60
CA LEU A 274 13.89 8.88 2.16
C LEU A 274 13.03 10.12 1.89
N ILE A 275 13.43 10.91 0.90
CA ILE A 275 12.67 12.07 0.42
C ILE A 275 12.28 11.83 -1.03
N ASN A 276 10.98 11.65 -1.27
CA ASN A 276 10.43 11.62 -2.63
C ASN A 276 10.15 13.05 -3.10
N ARG A 277 10.69 13.39 -4.28
CA ARG A 277 10.58 14.73 -4.90
C ARG A 277 9.70 14.74 -6.14
N SER A 278 8.86 13.69 -6.31
CA SER A 278 7.96 13.57 -7.46
C SER A 278 6.61 14.23 -7.21
#